data_98e2bce67932905d02549786034afc1b
#
_entry.id   98e2bce67932905d02549786034afc1b
#
_cell.length_a   1.000
_cell.length_b   1.000
_cell.length_c   1.000
_cell.angle_alpha   90.00
_cell.angle_beta   90.00
_cell.angle_gamma   90.00
#
_symmetry.space_group_name_H-M   'P 1'
#
loop_
_entity.id
_entity.type
_entity.pdbx_description
1 polymer ?
#
loop_
_entity_poly.entity_id
_entity_poly.type
_entity_poly.pdbx_seq_one_letter_code
_entity_poly.pdbx_strand_id
1 'polypeptide(L)'
;YKIDDQKVRRLGSTTVVQTMASGISAYLGGILGFGNQVTTNSSACTTGTEALLMGFERIKNGKSKRMLVGSSSDSSLYTWGGFDAMRVMSYKHNESPEKGSRPMSETASGFVPGSGSGALVLESLESALERKAVIYAEVLGGNINSGGQRNGGTLTAPNSEAVQKCITNAMADAQISSHEIDLINGHLTATSKDGLEIENWTKALQRKGTQFPYINSLKSMVGHCLAAAGSIEAVASVIQLKEQFVFPNINCEAVSYTH
;
A
#
# COMPACT_ATOMS: atom_id res chain seq x y z
N TYR A 1 -28.36 7.90 -19.33
CA TYR A 1 -26.93 8.11 -19.69
C TYR A 1 -26.75 8.07 -21.22
N LYS A 2 -25.60 8.65 -21.77
CA LYS A 2 -25.38 8.77 -23.22
C LYS A 2 -25.38 7.42 -23.98
N ILE A 3 -25.01 6.33 -23.31
CA ILE A 3 -25.03 4.98 -23.89
C ILE A 3 -26.46 4.47 -23.97
N ASP A 4 -27.22 4.57 -22.88
CA ASP A 4 -28.62 4.12 -22.79
C ASP A 4 -29.50 4.92 -23.75
N ASP A 5 -29.19 6.20 -23.93
CA ASP A 5 -29.85 7.09 -24.90
C ASP A 5 -29.39 6.88 -26.36
N GLN A 6 -28.60 5.87 -26.65
CA GLN A 6 -28.00 5.60 -27.98
C GLN A 6 -27.15 6.75 -28.53
N LYS A 7 -26.61 7.62 -27.65
CA LYS A 7 -25.79 8.79 -28.01
C LYS A 7 -24.28 8.51 -27.92
N VAL A 8 -23.86 7.30 -28.27
CA VAL A 8 -22.46 6.83 -28.10
C VAL A 8 -21.42 7.77 -28.73
N ARG A 9 -21.72 8.30 -29.92
CA ARG A 9 -20.83 9.27 -30.59
C ARG A 9 -20.59 10.57 -29.81
N ARG A 10 -21.42 10.87 -28.81
CA ARG A 10 -21.28 12.05 -27.92
C ARG A 10 -20.43 11.78 -26.68
N LEU A 11 -19.88 10.57 -26.51
CA LEU A 11 -18.99 10.26 -25.40
C LEU A 11 -17.68 11.05 -25.46
N GLY A 12 -17.19 11.31 -26.68
CA GLY A 12 -15.91 11.97 -26.92
C GLY A 12 -14.78 10.97 -27.17
N SER A 13 -13.78 11.42 -27.92
CA SER A 13 -12.66 10.58 -28.36
C SER A 13 -11.71 10.16 -27.24
N THR A 14 -11.71 10.87 -26.12
CA THR A 14 -10.83 10.61 -24.97
C THR A 14 -11.39 9.62 -23.96
N THR A 15 -12.67 9.25 -24.08
CA THR A 15 -13.35 8.40 -23.09
C THR A 15 -12.64 7.06 -22.88
N VAL A 16 -12.16 6.42 -23.96
CA VAL A 16 -11.45 5.14 -23.86
C VAL A 16 -10.18 5.28 -23.00
N VAL A 17 -9.37 6.32 -23.28
CA VAL A 17 -8.11 6.55 -22.55
C VAL A 17 -8.38 6.93 -21.09
N GLN A 18 -9.48 7.64 -20.83
CA GLN A 18 -9.87 8.01 -19.45
C GLN A 18 -10.37 6.83 -18.63
N THR A 19 -10.90 5.78 -19.27
CA THR A 19 -11.49 4.62 -18.58
C THR A 19 -10.59 3.39 -18.55
N MET A 20 -9.56 3.33 -19.41
CA MET A 20 -8.65 2.19 -19.42
C MET A 20 -7.68 2.22 -18.23
N ALA A 21 -7.35 1.05 -17.69
CA ALA A 21 -6.46 0.93 -16.51
C ALA A 21 -5.08 1.58 -16.74
N SER A 22 -4.55 1.55 -17.95
CA SER A 22 -3.27 2.17 -18.31
C SER A 22 -3.36 3.69 -18.58
N GLY A 23 -4.54 4.30 -18.48
CA GLY A 23 -4.74 5.71 -18.80
C GLY A 23 -3.85 6.63 -17.99
N ILE A 24 -3.76 6.43 -16.67
CA ILE A 24 -2.95 7.29 -15.78
C ILE A 24 -1.47 7.23 -16.16
N SER A 25 -0.91 6.03 -16.28
CA SER A 25 0.50 5.86 -16.65
C SER A 25 0.81 6.40 -18.05
N ALA A 26 -0.11 6.24 -19.00
CA ALA A 26 0.03 6.78 -20.34
C ALA A 26 0.03 8.32 -20.36
N TYR A 27 -0.89 8.95 -19.63
CA TYR A 27 -0.94 10.43 -19.52
C TYR A 27 0.32 10.98 -18.84
N LEU A 28 0.73 10.39 -17.71
CA LEU A 28 1.95 10.80 -17.02
C LEU A 28 3.18 10.61 -17.90
N GLY A 29 3.28 9.49 -18.61
CA GLY A 29 4.36 9.23 -19.55
C GLY A 29 4.46 10.29 -20.66
N GLY A 30 3.32 10.69 -21.22
CA GLY A 30 3.25 11.75 -22.25
C GLY A 30 3.59 13.13 -21.71
N ILE A 31 3.00 13.53 -20.57
CA ILE A 31 3.22 14.86 -19.96
C ILE A 31 4.66 15.04 -19.49
N LEU A 32 5.24 14.00 -18.90
CA LEU A 32 6.59 14.02 -18.30
C LEU A 32 7.69 13.58 -19.27
N GLY A 33 7.34 13.19 -20.49
CA GLY A 33 8.30 12.81 -21.52
C GLY A 33 9.09 11.53 -21.19
N PHE A 34 8.44 10.52 -20.63
CA PHE A 34 9.11 9.26 -20.28
C PHE A 34 9.51 8.48 -21.52
N GLY A 35 10.78 8.08 -21.59
CA GLY A 35 11.35 7.35 -22.73
C GLY A 35 11.61 5.87 -22.49
N ASN A 36 11.27 5.33 -21.33
CA ASN A 36 11.46 3.93 -20.99
C ASN A 36 10.09 3.23 -20.83
N GLN A 37 10.03 2.13 -20.11
CA GLN A 37 8.79 1.38 -19.91
C GLN A 37 7.74 2.20 -19.16
N VAL A 38 6.55 2.25 -19.75
CA VAL A 38 5.33 2.76 -19.13
C VAL A 38 4.37 1.58 -18.99
N THR A 39 3.97 1.25 -17.77
CA THR A 39 3.10 0.11 -17.49
C THR A 39 2.20 0.37 -16.31
N THR A 40 1.19 -0.44 -16.14
CA THR A 40 0.26 -0.40 -15.02
C THR A 40 0.08 -1.82 -14.50
N ASN A 41 0.18 -1.99 -13.18
CA ASN A 41 -0.21 -3.21 -12.48
C ASN A 41 -1.55 -3.02 -11.77
N SER A 42 -2.16 -4.11 -11.38
CA SER A 42 -3.37 -4.13 -10.56
C SER A 42 -3.33 -5.35 -9.63
N SER A 43 -3.05 -5.10 -8.36
CA SER A 43 -2.85 -6.11 -7.33
C SER A 43 -3.64 -5.76 -6.06
N ALA A 44 -4.88 -5.29 -6.26
CA ALA A 44 -5.75 -4.83 -5.18
C ALA A 44 -5.01 -3.84 -4.24
N CYS A 45 -5.06 -4.05 -2.92
CA CYS A 45 -4.47 -3.13 -1.94
C CYS A 45 -2.93 -3.13 -1.94
N THR A 46 -2.27 -4.08 -2.61
CA THR A 46 -0.80 -4.14 -2.74
C THR A 46 -0.27 -3.42 -3.98
N THR A 47 -1.15 -2.90 -4.84
CA THR A 47 -0.80 -2.28 -6.13
C THR A 47 0.34 -1.25 -6.00
N GLY A 48 0.26 -0.36 -5.02
CA GLY A 48 1.28 0.68 -4.82
C GLY A 48 2.63 0.13 -4.38
N THR A 49 2.64 -0.85 -3.49
CA THR A 49 3.88 -1.52 -3.05
C THR A 49 4.52 -2.33 -4.17
N GLU A 50 3.72 -3.04 -4.96
CA GLU A 50 4.22 -3.75 -6.14
C GLU A 50 4.80 -2.79 -7.19
N ALA A 51 4.14 -1.65 -7.44
CA ALA A 51 4.67 -0.64 -8.37
C ALA A 51 6.05 -0.13 -7.92
N LEU A 52 6.24 0.06 -6.60
CA LEU A 52 7.54 0.44 -6.03
C LEU A 52 8.59 -0.64 -6.30
N LEU A 53 8.28 -1.90 -6.01
CA LEU A 53 9.21 -3.01 -6.21
C LEU A 53 9.52 -3.24 -7.70
N MET A 54 8.54 -3.13 -8.59
CA MET A 54 8.76 -3.18 -10.04
C MET A 54 9.76 -2.10 -10.51
N GLY A 55 9.62 -0.88 -10.01
CA GLY A 55 10.56 0.21 -10.30
C GLY A 55 11.95 -0.04 -9.72
N PHE A 56 12.02 -0.51 -8.48
CA PHE A 56 13.27 -0.87 -7.81
C PHE A 56 14.03 -1.96 -8.59
N GLU A 57 13.37 -3.07 -8.92
CA GLU A 57 13.97 -4.15 -9.69
C GLU A 57 14.48 -3.69 -11.05
N ARG A 58 13.74 -2.81 -11.71
CA ARG A 58 14.12 -2.29 -13.01
C ARG A 58 15.41 -1.44 -12.93
N ILE A 59 15.56 -0.64 -11.87
CA ILE A 59 16.77 0.14 -11.61
C ILE A 59 17.92 -0.79 -11.18
N LYS A 60 17.67 -1.70 -10.24
CA LYS A 60 18.63 -2.69 -9.75
C LYS A 60 19.24 -3.53 -10.88
N ASN A 61 18.42 -3.87 -11.88
CA ASN A 61 18.85 -4.61 -13.07
C ASN A 61 19.43 -3.74 -14.22
N GLY A 62 19.71 -2.46 -13.97
CA GLY A 62 20.31 -1.55 -14.95
C GLY A 62 19.42 -1.20 -16.16
N LYS A 63 18.12 -1.48 -16.10
CA LYS A 63 17.15 -1.23 -17.19
C LYS A 63 16.66 0.22 -17.23
N SER A 64 16.82 0.95 -16.14
CA SER A 64 16.48 2.38 -16.04
C SER A 64 17.35 3.05 -14.97
N LYS A 65 17.69 4.31 -15.18
CA LYS A 65 18.34 5.12 -14.13
C LYS A 65 17.33 5.71 -13.15
N ARG A 66 16.11 6.00 -13.62
CA ARG A 66 15.02 6.63 -12.83
C ARG A 66 13.68 6.00 -13.19
N MET A 67 12.83 5.85 -12.21
CA MET A 67 11.46 5.38 -12.37
C MET A 67 10.52 6.24 -11.53
N LEU A 68 9.44 6.73 -12.11
CA LEU A 68 8.30 7.21 -11.35
C LEU A 68 7.42 6.00 -11.02
N VAL A 69 7.18 5.77 -9.76
CA VAL A 69 6.35 4.67 -9.25
C VAL A 69 5.26 5.22 -8.36
N GLY A 70 4.12 4.60 -8.35
CA GLY A 70 3.01 5.04 -7.53
C GLY A 70 1.71 4.35 -7.88
N SER A 71 0.68 4.73 -7.19
CA SER A 71 -0.67 4.22 -7.43
C SER A 71 -1.72 5.27 -7.06
N SER A 72 -2.90 5.09 -7.60
CA SER A 72 -4.07 5.92 -7.29
C SER A 72 -5.31 5.06 -7.12
N SER A 73 -6.25 5.55 -6.36
CA SER A 73 -7.61 5.02 -6.28
C SER A 73 -8.61 6.16 -6.22
N ASP A 74 -9.78 5.91 -6.77
CA ASP A 74 -10.93 6.82 -6.69
C ASP A 74 -11.86 6.45 -5.53
N SER A 75 -12.81 7.33 -5.28
CA SER A 75 -13.96 7.07 -4.43
C SER A 75 -15.18 6.77 -5.32
N SER A 76 -15.62 5.51 -5.30
CA SER A 76 -16.75 5.07 -6.11
C SER A 76 -17.82 4.42 -5.25
N LEU A 77 -19.05 4.85 -5.41
CA LEU A 77 -20.19 4.22 -4.74
C LEU A 77 -20.33 2.74 -5.08
N TYR A 78 -19.94 2.34 -6.29
CA TYR A 78 -19.96 0.92 -6.70
C TYR A 78 -18.92 0.09 -5.95
N THR A 79 -17.70 0.61 -5.82
CA THR A 79 -16.63 -0.05 -5.07
C THR A 79 -16.96 -0.12 -3.59
N TRP A 80 -17.41 0.99 -2.99
CA TRP A 80 -17.74 1.04 -1.58
C TRP A 80 -18.98 0.19 -1.26
N GLY A 81 -20.01 0.23 -2.11
CA GLY A 81 -21.17 -0.66 -1.97
C GLY A 81 -20.79 -2.16 -2.04
N GLY A 82 -19.80 -2.51 -2.85
CA GLY A 82 -19.27 -3.86 -2.88
C GLY A 82 -18.61 -4.28 -1.56
N PHE A 83 -17.78 -3.42 -0.95
CA PHE A 83 -17.19 -3.67 0.35
C PHE A 83 -18.20 -3.67 1.50
N ASP A 84 -19.22 -2.81 1.43
CA ASP A 84 -20.32 -2.82 2.39
C ASP A 84 -21.10 -4.15 2.34
N ALA A 85 -21.39 -4.64 1.14
CA ALA A 85 -22.03 -5.94 0.95
C ALA A 85 -21.19 -7.10 1.51
N MET A 86 -19.86 -6.97 1.53
CA MET A 86 -18.95 -7.91 2.19
C MET A 86 -18.90 -7.75 3.72
N ARG A 87 -19.54 -6.72 4.27
CA ARG A 87 -19.56 -6.40 5.71
C ARG A 87 -18.15 -6.19 6.30
N VAL A 88 -17.26 -5.56 5.55
CA VAL A 88 -15.88 -5.27 5.99
C VAL A 88 -15.64 -3.78 6.24
N MET A 89 -16.65 -2.93 6.00
CA MET A 89 -16.60 -1.51 6.27
C MET A 89 -17.01 -1.19 7.71
N SER A 90 -16.45 -0.11 8.25
CA SER A 90 -16.81 0.40 9.59
C SER A 90 -18.27 0.87 9.62
N TYR A 91 -19.02 0.47 10.64
CA TYR A 91 -20.44 0.80 10.80
C TYR A 91 -20.79 1.36 12.18
N LYS A 92 -19.93 1.17 13.18
CA LYS A 92 -20.25 1.53 14.58
C LYS A 92 -20.11 3.02 14.90
N HIS A 93 -19.44 3.78 14.03
CA HIS A 93 -19.06 5.16 14.30
C HIS A 93 -19.66 6.17 13.32
N ASN A 94 -20.83 5.88 12.73
CA ASN A 94 -21.48 6.79 11.76
C ASN A 94 -21.89 8.14 12.41
N GLU A 95 -22.19 8.15 13.71
CA GLU A 95 -22.50 9.36 14.47
C GLU A 95 -21.25 10.13 14.97
N SER A 96 -20.07 9.54 14.83
CA SER A 96 -18.78 10.14 15.18
C SER A 96 -17.70 9.64 14.22
N PRO A 97 -17.75 10.06 12.95
CA PRO A 97 -16.98 9.48 11.85
C PRO A 97 -15.46 9.64 12.03
N GLU A 98 -15.02 10.63 12.78
CA GLU A 98 -13.60 10.84 13.15
C GLU A 98 -13.03 9.67 13.99
N LYS A 99 -13.90 8.85 14.60
CA LYS A 99 -13.53 7.65 15.36
C LYS A 99 -13.64 6.36 14.54
N GLY A 100 -14.05 6.44 13.28
CA GLY A 100 -14.41 5.27 12.46
C GLY A 100 -13.19 4.42 12.09
N SER A 101 -12.08 5.04 11.70
CA SER A 101 -10.87 4.32 11.33
C SER A 101 -10.00 4.06 12.55
N ARG A 102 -9.97 2.80 12.99
CA ARG A 102 -9.33 2.40 14.25
C ARG A 102 -8.62 1.05 14.19
N PRO A 103 -7.58 0.95 13.33
CA PRO A 103 -6.77 -0.25 13.26
C PRO A 103 -6.25 -0.69 14.64
N MET A 104 -6.13 -1.99 14.86
CA MET A 104 -5.66 -2.63 16.11
C MET A 104 -6.55 -2.43 17.33
N SER A 105 -7.60 -1.61 17.29
CA SER A 105 -8.49 -1.40 18.42
C SER A 105 -9.43 -2.60 18.64
N GLU A 106 -9.70 -2.95 19.90
CA GLU A 106 -10.70 -3.98 20.25
C GLU A 106 -12.11 -3.64 19.76
N THR A 107 -12.39 -2.36 19.59
CA THR A 107 -13.69 -1.87 19.13
C THR A 107 -13.76 -1.67 17.61
N ALA A 108 -12.72 -2.09 16.88
CA ALA A 108 -12.71 -2.04 15.41
C ALA A 108 -13.92 -2.79 14.83
N SER A 109 -14.48 -2.26 13.76
CA SER A 109 -15.67 -2.83 13.11
C SER A 109 -15.58 -2.91 11.58
N GLY A 110 -14.39 -2.73 11.04
CA GLY A 110 -14.11 -2.68 9.63
C GLY A 110 -13.36 -1.42 9.24
N PHE A 111 -12.93 -1.33 8.00
CA PHE A 111 -12.18 -0.17 7.52
C PHE A 111 -13.10 0.97 7.09
N VAL A 112 -12.58 2.18 7.16
CA VAL A 112 -13.18 3.36 6.50
C VAL A 112 -12.55 3.48 5.12
N PRO A 113 -13.33 3.46 4.03
CA PRO A 113 -12.77 3.61 2.69
C PRO A 113 -12.25 5.03 2.48
N GLY A 114 -11.08 5.11 1.87
CA GLY A 114 -10.45 6.36 1.45
C GLY A 114 -10.15 6.34 -0.04
N SER A 115 -9.70 7.46 -0.55
CA SER A 115 -9.18 7.61 -1.91
C SER A 115 -7.96 8.51 -1.91
N GLY A 116 -7.17 8.43 -2.95
CA GLY A 116 -5.98 9.25 -3.06
C GLY A 116 -4.95 8.68 -4.01
N SER A 117 -3.75 9.25 -3.94
CA SER A 117 -2.60 8.78 -4.70
C SER A 117 -1.31 9.05 -3.95
N GLY A 118 -0.31 8.22 -4.19
CA GLY A 118 1.05 8.42 -3.75
C GLY A 118 2.01 8.12 -4.90
N ALA A 119 3.13 8.84 -4.94
CA ALA A 119 4.15 8.63 -5.96
C ALA A 119 5.55 8.91 -5.40
N LEU A 120 6.51 8.14 -5.87
CA LEU A 120 7.92 8.24 -5.55
C LEU A 120 8.75 8.25 -6.84
N VAL A 121 9.80 9.04 -6.87
CA VAL A 121 10.84 8.92 -7.88
C VAL A 121 11.96 8.06 -7.30
N LEU A 122 12.12 6.87 -7.85
CA LEU A 122 13.25 6.01 -7.58
C LEU A 122 14.39 6.35 -8.54
N GLU A 123 15.61 6.30 -8.06
CA GLU A 123 16.80 6.63 -8.86
C GLU A 123 17.99 5.78 -8.41
N SER A 124 18.87 5.40 -9.33
CA SER A 124 20.13 4.77 -8.95
C SER A 124 21.00 5.75 -8.15
N LEU A 125 21.70 5.24 -7.15
CA LEU A 125 22.57 6.07 -6.29
C LEU A 125 23.57 6.88 -7.12
N GLU A 126 24.18 6.25 -8.14
CA GLU A 126 25.10 6.92 -9.04
C GLU A 126 24.49 8.15 -9.72
N SER A 127 23.30 7.98 -10.30
CA SER A 127 22.56 9.07 -10.96
C SER A 127 22.16 10.17 -9.99
N ALA A 128 21.73 9.81 -8.77
CA ALA A 128 21.36 10.76 -7.74
C ALA A 128 22.56 11.61 -7.28
N LEU A 129 23.72 10.98 -7.07
CA LEU A 129 24.97 11.67 -6.70
C LEU A 129 25.47 12.57 -7.83
N GLU A 130 25.46 12.09 -9.08
CA GLU A 130 25.89 12.86 -10.25
C GLU A 130 25.16 14.21 -10.36
N ARG A 131 23.84 14.22 -10.14
CA ARG A 131 23.03 15.45 -10.19
C ARG A 131 22.85 16.16 -8.84
N LYS A 132 23.54 15.68 -7.79
CA LYS A 132 23.45 16.21 -6.42
C LYS A 132 22.02 16.23 -5.89
N ALA A 133 21.28 15.15 -6.10
CA ALA A 133 19.91 15.02 -5.62
C ALA A 133 19.83 14.98 -4.10
N VAL A 134 18.73 15.49 -3.55
CA VAL A 134 18.38 15.20 -2.16
C VAL A 134 17.87 13.77 -2.09
N ILE A 135 18.57 12.93 -1.34
CA ILE A 135 18.17 11.53 -1.12
C ILE A 135 17.40 11.47 0.20
N TYR A 136 16.18 10.96 0.15
CA TYR A 136 15.29 10.87 1.31
C TYR A 136 15.44 9.52 2.04
N ALA A 137 15.60 8.44 1.28
CA ALA A 137 15.72 7.09 1.78
C ALA A 137 16.33 6.18 0.72
N GLU A 138 16.78 5.02 1.13
CA GLU A 138 17.23 3.94 0.24
C GLU A 138 16.21 2.80 0.26
N VAL A 139 15.92 2.22 -0.90
CA VAL A 139 15.16 0.98 -1.02
C VAL A 139 16.16 -0.18 -1.03
N LEU A 140 16.22 -0.93 0.06
CA LEU A 140 17.19 -2.01 0.24
C LEU A 140 16.77 -3.29 -0.50
N GLY A 141 15.48 -3.60 -0.50
CA GLY A 141 14.96 -4.82 -1.11
C GLY A 141 13.47 -4.99 -0.90
N GLY A 142 12.94 -6.12 -1.33
CA GLY A 142 11.55 -6.48 -1.15
C GLY A 142 11.22 -7.85 -1.72
N ASN A 143 9.98 -8.30 -1.50
CA ASN A 143 9.49 -9.55 -2.06
C ASN A 143 8.00 -9.47 -2.37
N ILE A 144 7.60 -10.14 -3.43
CA ILE A 144 6.22 -10.34 -3.84
C ILE A 144 5.99 -11.84 -4.00
N ASN A 145 4.93 -12.36 -3.42
CA ASN A 145 4.52 -13.73 -3.63
C ASN A 145 2.99 -13.86 -3.70
N SER A 146 2.51 -15.00 -4.16
CA SER A 146 1.10 -15.34 -4.15
C SER A 146 0.78 -16.26 -2.98
N GLY A 147 -0.08 -15.80 -2.07
CA GLY A 147 -0.71 -16.64 -1.05
C GLY A 147 -1.79 -17.52 -1.67
N GLY A 148 -2.53 -16.98 -2.62
CA GLY A 148 -3.65 -17.64 -3.26
C GLY A 148 -4.68 -18.16 -2.25
N GLN A 149 -5.54 -19.06 -2.71
CA GLN A 149 -6.54 -19.72 -1.87
C GLN A 149 -6.03 -21.06 -1.29
N ARG A 150 -4.72 -21.15 -1.04
CA ARG A 150 -4.07 -22.35 -0.51
C ARG A 150 -4.07 -22.32 1.01
N ASN A 151 -4.12 -23.50 1.65
CA ASN A 151 -3.98 -23.64 3.10
C ASN A 151 -4.90 -22.69 3.91
N GLY A 152 -6.16 -22.55 3.46
CA GLY A 152 -7.15 -21.72 4.13
C GLY A 152 -7.11 -20.23 3.77
N GLY A 153 -6.19 -19.79 2.91
CA GLY A 153 -6.19 -18.42 2.38
C GLY A 153 -7.33 -18.18 1.40
N THR A 154 -7.83 -16.96 1.35
CA THR A 154 -8.82 -16.49 0.39
C THR A 154 -8.35 -15.18 -0.24
N LEU A 155 -9.10 -14.65 -1.21
CA LEU A 155 -8.78 -13.35 -1.80
C LEU A 155 -8.70 -12.22 -0.76
N THR A 156 -9.49 -12.31 0.31
CA THR A 156 -9.61 -11.28 1.36
C THR A 156 -9.01 -11.69 2.70
N ALA A 157 -8.41 -12.89 2.79
CA ALA A 157 -7.76 -13.37 3.99
C ALA A 157 -6.35 -13.89 3.66
N PRO A 158 -5.33 -13.48 4.41
CA PRO A 158 -3.96 -13.86 4.12
C PRO A 158 -3.74 -15.38 4.33
N ASN A 159 -2.86 -15.95 3.52
CA ASN A 159 -2.22 -17.22 3.81
C ASN A 159 -1.02 -16.94 4.70
N SER A 160 -1.07 -17.34 5.96
CA SER A 160 -0.03 -17.00 6.96
C SER A 160 1.37 -17.49 6.58
N GLU A 161 1.48 -18.69 6.02
CA GLU A 161 2.76 -19.23 5.57
C GLU A 161 3.37 -18.37 4.44
N ALA A 162 2.54 -17.99 3.47
CA ALA A 162 2.98 -17.14 2.36
C ALA A 162 3.38 -15.74 2.84
N VAL A 163 2.64 -15.15 3.78
CA VAL A 163 2.97 -13.85 4.37
C VAL A 163 4.31 -13.91 5.12
N GLN A 164 4.49 -14.89 6.00
CA GLN A 164 5.74 -15.07 6.73
C GLN A 164 6.93 -15.28 5.79
N LYS A 165 6.76 -16.10 4.75
CA LYS A 165 7.77 -16.30 3.71
C LYS A 165 8.07 -15.03 2.92
N CYS A 166 7.06 -14.22 2.61
CA CYS A 166 7.25 -12.93 1.96
C CYS A 166 8.13 -11.99 2.81
N ILE A 167 7.85 -11.89 4.11
CA ILE A 167 8.63 -11.08 5.05
C ILE A 167 10.08 -11.56 5.12
N THR A 168 10.31 -12.86 5.33
CA THR A 168 11.66 -13.41 5.43
C THR A 168 12.46 -13.28 4.14
N ASN A 169 11.80 -13.44 2.98
CA ASN A 169 12.44 -13.23 1.69
C ASN A 169 12.78 -11.75 1.44
N ALA A 170 11.92 -10.83 1.86
CA ALA A 170 12.18 -9.39 1.75
C ALA A 170 13.40 -8.98 2.58
N MET A 171 13.54 -9.50 3.81
CA MET A 171 14.73 -9.29 4.62
C MET A 171 15.99 -9.88 3.97
N ALA A 172 15.87 -11.07 3.39
CA ALA A 172 16.98 -11.71 2.70
C ALA A 172 17.44 -10.93 1.45
N ASP A 173 16.50 -10.42 0.62
CA ASP A 173 16.82 -9.57 -0.53
C ASP A 173 17.44 -8.24 -0.11
N ALA A 174 16.97 -7.67 0.99
CA ALA A 174 17.52 -6.45 1.59
C ALA A 174 18.85 -6.69 2.33
N GLN A 175 19.22 -7.93 2.58
CA GLN A 175 20.42 -8.32 3.35
C GLN A 175 20.43 -7.76 4.78
N ILE A 176 19.27 -7.67 5.42
CA ILE A 176 19.12 -7.23 6.79
C ILE A 176 18.64 -8.36 7.71
N SER A 177 18.94 -8.22 8.99
CA SER A 177 18.39 -9.05 10.05
C SER A 177 17.09 -8.45 10.59
N SER A 178 16.30 -9.25 11.30
CA SER A 178 15.06 -8.74 11.93
C SER A 178 15.33 -7.66 12.99
N HIS A 179 16.54 -7.64 13.58
CA HIS A 179 16.91 -6.65 14.61
C HIS A 179 17.14 -5.25 14.05
N GLU A 180 17.35 -5.11 12.74
CA GLU A 180 17.53 -3.84 12.05
C GLU A 180 16.20 -3.21 11.61
N ILE A 181 15.07 -3.85 11.93
CA ILE A 181 13.74 -3.32 11.65
C ILE A 181 13.25 -2.56 12.89
N ASP A 182 13.11 -1.25 12.78
CA ASP A 182 12.63 -0.37 13.86
C ASP A 182 11.13 -0.07 13.75
N LEU A 183 10.60 -0.01 12.54
CA LEU A 183 9.21 0.35 12.28
C LEU A 183 8.59 -0.55 11.22
N ILE A 184 7.35 -0.96 11.47
CA ILE A 184 6.47 -1.61 10.50
C ILE A 184 5.32 -0.67 10.17
N ASN A 185 5.22 -0.24 8.92
CA ASN A 185 4.00 0.38 8.42
C ASN A 185 3.08 -0.74 7.91
N GLY A 186 2.06 -1.06 8.69
CA GLY A 186 1.24 -2.24 8.50
C GLY A 186 0.05 -2.03 7.57
N HIS A 187 -0.45 -3.13 7.02
CA HIS A 187 -1.71 -3.10 6.29
C HIS A 187 -2.90 -2.82 7.20
N LEU A 188 -3.00 -3.47 8.33
CA LEU A 188 -3.91 -3.24 9.47
C LEU A 188 -5.13 -2.38 9.13
N THR A 189 -6.25 -3.03 8.81
CA THR A 189 -7.41 -2.38 8.21
C THR A 189 -8.58 -2.16 9.18
N ALA A 190 -8.37 -2.26 10.46
CA ALA A 190 -9.41 -2.23 11.48
C ALA A 190 -10.42 -3.39 11.35
N THR A 191 -9.96 -4.53 10.85
CA THR A 191 -10.75 -5.76 10.69
C THR A 191 -10.30 -6.84 11.66
N SER A 192 -11.05 -7.93 11.71
CA SER A 192 -10.69 -9.12 12.49
C SER A 192 -9.36 -9.78 12.05
N LYS A 193 -8.72 -9.28 10.98
CA LYS A 193 -7.46 -9.80 10.47
C LYS A 193 -6.22 -9.07 11.00
N ASP A 194 -6.40 -7.96 11.69
CA ASP A 194 -5.28 -7.17 12.24
C ASP A 194 -4.41 -8.02 13.18
N GLY A 195 -5.02 -8.82 14.08
CA GLY A 195 -4.27 -9.72 14.96
C GLY A 195 -3.47 -10.80 14.23
N LEU A 196 -4.04 -11.36 13.16
CA LEU A 196 -3.35 -12.35 12.33
C LEU A 196 -2.15 -11.74 11.61
N GLU A 197 -2.25 -10.48 11.18
CA GLU A 197 -1.15 -9.76 10.55
C GLU A 197 0.01 -9.57 11.53
N ILE A 198 -0.29 -9.12 12.76
CA ILE A 198 0.72 -8.96 13.83
C ILE A 198 1.35 -10.30 14.21
N GLU A 199 0.55 -11.37 14.32
CA GLU A 199 1.05 -12.71 14.58
C GLU A 199 2.02 -13.19 13.49
N ASN A 200 1.73 -12.91 12.22
CA ASN A 200 2.60 -13.26 11.11
C ASN A 200 3.94 -12.50 11.18
N TRP A 201 3.94 -11.23 11.56
CA TRP A 201 5.19 -10.49 11.81
C TRP A 201 5.97 -11.05 12.98
N THR A 202 5.29 -11.33 14.10
CA THR A 202 5.91 -11.92 15.28
C THR A 202 6.64 -13.22 14.92
N LYS A 203 6.01 -14.09 14.15
CA LYS A 203 6.60 -15.35 13.70
C LYS A 203 7.74 -15.15 12.71
N ALA A 204 7.58 -14.29 11.71
CA ALA A 204 8.59 -14.05 10.69
C ALA A 204 9.84 -13.36 11.24
N LEU A 205 9.67 -12.38 12.12
CA LEU A 205 10.76 -11.63 12.74
C LEU A 205 11.38 -12.33 13.95
N GLN A 206 10.67 -13.30 14.55
CA GLN A 206 11.04 -13.95 15.82
C GLN A 206 11.28 -12.93 16.95
N ARG A 207 10.51 -11.85 16.95
CA ARG A 207 10.60 -10.75 17.93
C ARG A 207 9.24 -10.57 18.63
N LYS A 208 9.25 -10.21 19.91
CA LYS A 208 8.04 -10.00 20.71
C LYS A 208 8.29 -9.04 21.86
N GLY A 209 7.20 -8.59 22.48
CA GLY A 209 7.25 -7.69 23.65
C GLY A 209 8.02 -6.41 23.34
N THR A 210 8.88 -5.98 24.24
CA THR A 210 9.67 -4.75 24.12
C THR A 210 10.71 -4.77 22.99
N GLN A 211 10.99 -5.93 22.43
CA GLN A 211 11.90 -6.06 21.29
C GLN A 211 11.18 -5.98 19.94
N PHE A 212 9.85 -5.96 19.94
CA PHE A 212 9.07 -5.86 18.71
C PHE A 212 9.22 -4.46 18.11
N PRO A 213 9.28 -4.30 16.76
CA PRO A 213 9.33 -3.00 16.12
C PRO A 213 8.11 -2.14 16.45
N TYR A 214 8.25 -0.82 16.35
CA TYR A 214 7.06 0.04 16.36
C TYR A 214 6.12 -0.34 15.22
N ILE A 215 4.82 -0.23 15.47
CA ILE A 215 3.80 -0.46 14.45
C ILE A 215 3.05 0.84 14.19
N ASN A 216 2.96 1.19 12.93
CA ASN A 216 2.12 2.28 12.45
C ASN A 216 1.12 1.76 11.42
N SER A 217 -0.14 2.13 11.54
CA SER A 217 -1.12 2.03 10.48
C SER A 217 -1.61 3.41 10.10
N LEU A 218 -1.11 3.92 8.99
CA LEU A 218 -1.52 5.21 8.46
C LEU A 218 -3.03 5.27 8.18
N LYS A 219 -3.66 4.10 7.98
CA LYS A 219 -5.11 3.99 7.78
C LYS A 219 -5.94 4.50 8.95
N SER A 220 -5.36 4.61 10.14
CA SER A 220 -6.02 5.28 11.26
C SER A 220 -6.34 6.74 10.94
N MET A 221 -5.51 7.39 10.14
CA MET A 221 -5.58 8.82 9.80
C MET A 221 -6.26 9.08 8.45
N VAL A 222 -6.01 8.24 7.45
CA VAL A 222 -6.44 8.50 6.06
C VAL A 222 -7.47 7.49 5.53
N GLY A 223 -7.85 6.50 6.35
CA GLY A 223 -8.68 5.39 5.90
C GLY A 223 -7.93 4.43 4.97
N HIS A 224 -8.65 3.48 4.40
CA HIS A 224 -8.10 2.51 3.46
C HIS A 224 -8.23 3.01 2.03
N CYS A 225 -7.15 3.55 1.48
CA CYS A 225 -7.10 4.09 0.12
C CYS A 225 -6.96 3.00 -0.97
N LEU A 226 -7.37 1.77 -0.70
CA LEU A 226 -7.41 0.65 -1.65
C LEU A 226 -6.10 0.49 -2.45
N ALA A 227 -6.16 0.59 -3.77
CA ALA A 227 -4.99 0.45 -4.63
C ALA A 227 -3.89 1.50 -4.35
N ALA A 228 -4.26 2.68 -3.86
CA ALA A 228 -3.31 3.73 -3.50
C ALA A 228 -2.64 3.53 -2.14
N ALA A 229 -3.13 2.61 -1.29
CA ALA A 229 -2.67 2.45 0.08
C ALA A 229 -1.15 2.26 0.17
N GLY A 230 -0.58 1.30 -0.57
CA GLY A 230 0.84 0.98 -0.49
C GLY A 230 1.76 2.14 -0.90
N SER A 231 1.38 2.94 -1.91
CA SER A 231 2.20 4.10 -2.31
C SER A 231 2.07 5.27 -1.33
N ILE A 232 0.89 5.53 -0.77
CA ILE A 232 0.69 6.54 0.27
C ILE A 232 1.48 6.16 1.52
N GLU A 233 1.43 4.90 1.93
CA GLU A 233 2.15 4.36 3.08
C GLU A 233 3.67 4.39 2.87
N ALA A 234 4.15 4.11 1.66
CA ALA A 234 5.56 4.25 1.32
C ALA A 234 6.03 5.70 1.41
N VAL A 235 5.26 6.67 0.89
CA VAL A 235 5.56 8.11 1.04
C VAL A 235 5.59 8.51 2.51
N ALA A 236 4.60 8.08 3.30
CA ALA A 236 4.56 8.35 4.74
C ALA A 236 5.76 7.74 5.46
N SER A 237 6.18 6.52 5.10
CA SER A 237 7.37 5.88 5.67
C SER A 237 8.66 6.64 5.37
N VAL A 238 8.80 7.17 4.15
CA VAL A 238 9.93 8.03 3.78
C VAL A 238 9.93 9.33 4.59
N ILE A 239 8.76 9.94 4.82
CA ILE A 239 8.63 11.16 5.64
C ILE A 239 8.99 10.86 7.10
N GLN A 240 8.49 9.75 7.67
CA GLN A 240 8.81 9.32 9.04
C GLN A 240 10.32 9.12 9.20
N LEU A 241 10.95 8.45 8.24
CA LEU A 241 12.39 8.21 8.26
C LEU A 241 13.19 9.51 8.18
N LYS A 242 12.82 10.41 7.25
CA LYS A 242 13.50 11.68 7.05
C LYS A 242 13.37 12.62 8.24
N GLU A 243 12.16 12.74 8.79
CA GLU A 243 11.86 13.69 9.87
C GLU A 243 12.00 13.07 11.27
N GLN A 244 12.39 11.79 11.36
CA GLN A 244 12.67 11.06 12.60
C GLN A 244 11.51 11.05 13.61
N PHE A 245 10.30 10.76 13.13
CA PHE A 245 9.12 10.56 13.98
C PHE A 245 8.29 9.37 13.48
N VAL A 246 7.32 8.95 14.27
CA VAL A 246 6.34 7.92 13.89
C VAL A 246 4.94 8.53 13.92
N PHE A 247 4.17 8.38 12.85
CA PHE A 247 2.77 8.77 12.85
C PHE A 247 1.99 8.00 13.92
N PRO A 248 1.16 8.65 14.73
CA PRO A 248 0.37 7.97 15.75
C PRO A 248 -0.68 7.04 15.14
N ASN A 249 -1.02 5.99 15.86
CA ASN A 249 -2.23 5.21 15.59
C ASN A 249 -3.39 5.89 16.33
N ILE A 250 -4.10 6.79 15.67
CA ILE A 250 -5.24 7.45 16.29
C ILE A 250 -6.41 6.47 16.44
N ASN A 251 -7.29 6.74 17.43
CA ASN A 251 -8.45 5.90 17.77
C ASN A 251 -8.12 4.47 18.26
N CYS A 252 -6.88 4.17 18.58
CA CYS A 252 -6.47 2.92 19.19
C CYS A 252 -6.51 3.07 20.72
N GLU A 253 -7.63 2.72 21.35
CA GLU A 253 -7.84 2.91 22.79
C GLU A 253 -7.27 1.76 23.63
N ALA A 254 -7.52 0.54 23.20
CA ALA A 254 -6.95 -0.67 23.79
C ALA A 254 -6.45 -1.56 22.66
N VAL A 255 -5.25 -2.09 22.81
CA VAL A 255 -4.66 -3.02 21.84
C VAL A 255 -4.99 -4.42 22.32
N SER A 256 -5.83 -5.15 21.56
CA SER A 256 -6.18 -6.53 21.87
C SER A 256 -5.01 -7.52 21.70
N TYR A 257 -3.84 -7.04 21.31
CA TYR A 257 -2.68 -7.84 20.91
C TYR A 257 -1.42 -7.46 21.68
N THR A 258 -1.56 -7.32 23.02
CA THR A 258 -0.39 -7.21 23.90
C THR A 258 0.27 -8.57 24.03
N HIS A 259 1.42 -8.72 23.47
CA HIS A 259 2.28 -9.90 23.62
C HIS A 259 3.54 -9.61 24.43
#